data_873ab0b4b46f89d9b0c879555eb1ae48
#
_entry.id   873ab0b4b46f89d9b0c879555eb1ae48
#
_cell.length_a   1.000
_cell.length_b   1.000
_cell.length_c   1.000
_cell.angle_alpha   90.00
_cell.angle_beta   90.00
_cell.angle_gamma   90.00
#
_symmetry.space_group_name_H-M   'P 1'
#
loop_
_entity.id
_entity.type
_entity.pdbx_description
1 polymer ?
#
loop_
_entity_poly.entity_id
_entity_poly.type
_entity_poly.pdbx_seq_one_letter_code
_entity_poly.pdbx_strand_id
1 'polypeptide(L)'
;MSTQKFKPIVWAKRFETDLEKACVFKENTNSEYEGLAKQPGDSVKILGIGKPAIRTFSDGKLHALDDAETVEDISMTMPINQVADFNFMVGDLDKAQSAGEGSVLSAYMDEAKDAVAEKMDAYIAAMAADKNVAVAETASTALTKDTILDFVDKGLLALLNNDVSRNTEITLTAPPWFIMMMKRAYVDLDTNNSEMMKNGYVGRYGGIILKESTNVYNDGKVDYIQVKTNKAISFVNPYIHMEPYRPEGHFADAIKGYAIYDGKVTRPKEMVVLKAK
;
A
#
# COMPACT_ATOMS: atom_id res chain seq x y z
N MET A 1 -13.61 -15.77 -37.89
CA MET A 1 -13.89 -15.39 -36.50
C MET A 1 -12.70 -14.66 -35.98
N SER A 2 -12.90 -13.49 -35.42
CA SER A 2 -11.82 -12.56 -35.07
C SER A 2 -11.03 -13.03 -33.85
N THR A 3 -9.76 -13.34 -34.05
CA THR A 3 -8.75 -13.67 -33.02
C THR A 3 -8.34 -12.47 -32.15
N GLN A 4 -9.09 -11.36 -32.22
CA GLN A 4 -8.78 -10.14 -31.48
C GLN A 4 -8.93 -10.27 -29.96
N LYS A 5 -9.66 -11.28 -29.46
CA LYS A 5 -9.83 -11.51 -28.03
C LYS A 5 -8.62 -12.10 -27.31
N PHE A 6 -7.61 -12.58 -28.06
CA PHE A 6 -6.42 -13.25 -27.53
C PHE A 6 -5.11 -12.44 -27.74
N LYS A 7 -5.18 -11.12 -27.62
CA LYS A 7 -3.97 -10.31 -27.67
C LYS A 7 -3.37 -10.19 -26.27
N PRO A 8 -2.12 -10.65 -26.04
CA PRO A 8 -1.46 -10.61 -24.72
C PRO A 8 -1.45 -9.21 -24.09
N ILE A 9 -1.30 -8.16 -24.91
CA ILE A 9 -1.30 -6.75 -24.47
C ILE A 9 -2.66 -6.35 -23.84
N VAL A 10 -3.78 -6.82 -24.37
CA VAL A 10 -5.11 -6.50 -23.82
C VAL A 10 -5.32 -7.17 -22.48
N TRP A 11 -4.84 -8.39 -22.34
CA TRP A 11 -4.92 -9.14 -21.09
C TRP A 11 -4.02 -8.56 -20.01
N ALA A 12 -2.78 -8.20 -20.33
CA ALA A 12 -1.88 -7.55 -19.40
C ALA A 12 -2.46 -6.23 -18.86
N LYS A 13 -3.02 -5.40 -19.74
CA LYS A 13 -3.64 -4.13 -19.33
C LYS A 13 -4.89 -4.33 -18.46
N ARG A 14 -5.72 -5.33 -18.75
CA ARG A 14 -6.88 -5.66 -17.91
C ARG A 14 -6.43 -6.15 -16.54
N PHE A 15 -5.45 -7.05 -16.47
CA PHE A 15 -4.89 -7.55 -15.23
C PHE A 15 -4.32 -6.41 -14.37
N GLU A 16 -3.57 -5.48 -14.96
CA GLU A 16 -3.04 -4.29 -14.29
C GLU A 16 -4.16 -3.44 -13.67
N THR A 17 -5.20 -3.12 -14.44
CA THR A 17 -6.33 -2.31 -13.95
C THR A 17 -7.09 -2.99 -12.82
N ASP A 18 -7.28 -4.30 -12.90
CA ASP A 18 -8.00 -5.06 -11.89
C ASP A 18 -7.13 -5.29 -10.64
N LEU A 19 -5.82 -5.45 -10.80
CA LEU A 19 -4.85 -5.52 -9.71
C LEU A 19 -4.82 -4.23 -8.88
N GLU A 20 -4.85 -3.07 -9.53
CA GLU A 20 -4.89 -1.79 -8.82
C GLU A 20 -6.12 -1.64 -7.92
N LYS A 21 -7.26 -2.18 -8.34
CA LYS A 21 -8.49 -2.14 -7.54
C LYS A 21 -8.49 -3.12 -6.37
N ALA A 22 -7.73 -4.21 -6.46
CA ALA A 22 -7.66 -5.23 -5.42
C ALA A 22 -6.72 -4.86 -4.27
N CYS A 23 -5.71 -4.00 -4.52
CA CYS A 23 -4.73 -3.61 -3.53
C CYS A 23 -5.25 -2.51 -2.59
N VAL A 24 -5.25 -2.77 -1.29
CA VAL A 24 -5.67 -1.80 -0.25
C VAL A 24 -4.51 -0.87 0.15
N PHE A 25 -3.33 -1.43 0.34
CA PHE A 25 -2.15 -0.66 0.76
C PHE A 25 -1.56 0.16 -0.37
N LYS A 26 -1.55 -0.36 -1.61
CA LYS A 26 -1.04 0.35 -2.80
C LYS A 26 -1.77 1.67 -3.02
N GLU A 27 -3.09 1.70 -2.88
CA GLU A 27 -3.91 2.90 -3.10
C GLU A 27 -3.44 4.11 -2.26
N ASN A 28 -2.83 3.86 -1.11
CA ASN A 28 -2.33 4.89 -0.20
C ASN A 28 -0.80 4.96 -0.19
N THR A 29 -0.18 4.86 -1.34
CA THR A 29 1.26 5.03 -1.56
C THR A 29 1.51 6.07 -2.64
N ASN A 30 2.73 6.61 -2.67
CA ASN A 30 3.16 7.54 -3.71
C ASN A 30 3.60 6.74 -4.95
N SER A 31 2.93 6.97 -6.07
CA SER A 31 3.22 6.38 -7.39
C SER A 31 3.94 7.33 -8.35
N GLU A 32 4.37 8.52 -7.91
CA GLU A 32 5.02 9.52 -8.78
C GLU A 32 6.27 8.97 -9.50
N TYR A 33 6.88 7.94 -8.95
CA TYR A 33 8.11 7.35 -9.49
C TYR A 33 7.87 6.18 -10.44
N GLU A 34 6.64 5.77 -10.67
CA GLU A 34 6.29 4.57 -11.47
C GLU A 34 6.78 4.69 -12.93
N GLY A 35 6.74 5.91 -13.50
CA GLY A 35 7.21 6.18 -14.86
C GLY A 35 8.73 6.25 -15.05
N LEU A 36 9.51 6.25 -13.98
CA LEU A 36 10.97 6.34 -14.05
C LEU A 36 11.65 4.97 -14.19
N ALA A 37 10.98 3.91 -13.78
CA ALA A 37 11.45 2.54 -13.91
C ALA A 37 10.85 1.92 -15.16
N LYS A 38 11.68 1.32 -16.02
CA LYS A 38 11.24 0.72 -17.29
C LYS A 38 11.63 -0.76 -17.43
N GLN A 39 12.62 -1.23 -16.68
CA GLN A 39 13.14 -2.58 -16.81
C GLN A 39 13.42 -3.22 -15.45
N PRO A 40 13.40 -4.57 -15.38
CA PRO A 40 13.83 -5.30 -14.20
C PRO A 40 15.27 -4.95 -13.83
N GLY A 41 15.52 -4.68 -12.54
CA GLY A 41 16.85 -4.31 -12.05
C GLY A 41 17.19 -2.82 -12.16
N ASP A 42 16.27 -2.00 -12.69
CA ASP A 42 16.41 -0.54 -12.63
C ASP A 42 16.38 -0.07 -11.17
N SER A 43 17.07 1.01 -10.92
CA SER A 43 17.02 1.71 -9.63
C SER A 43 16.48 3.11 -9.80
N VAL A 44 15.50 3.47 -8.99
CA VAL A 44 14.94 4.83 -8.98
C VAL A 44 15.69 5.66 -7.94
N LYS A 45 16.27 6.77 -8.38
CA LYS A 45 16.83 7.79 -7.46
C LYS A 45 15.73 8.74 -7.05
N ILE A 46 15.43 8.77 -5.76
CA ILE A 46 14.50 9.70 -5.14
C ILE A 46 15.32 10.86 -4.59
N LEU A 47 15.14 12.05 -5.16
CA LEU A 47 15.85 13.25 -4.73
C LEU A 47 15.06 13.93 -3.61
N GLY A 48 15.69 14.09 -2.46
CA GLY A 48 15.19 14.92 -1.37
C GLY A 48 15.96 16.24 -1.32
N ILE A 49 15.25 17.33 -1.09
CA ILE A 49 15.85 18.65 -0.89
C ILE A 49 15.89 18.90 0.62
N GLY A 50 17.07 19.15 1.17
CA GLY A 50 17.26 19.60 2.55
C GLY A 50 16.55 20.94 2.80
N LYS A 51 16.07 21.18 4.01
CA LYS A 51 15.52 22.50 4.37
C LYS A 51 16.70 23.50 4.49
N PRO A 52 16.65 24.65 3.77
CA PRO A 52 17.66 25.68 3.95
C PRO A 52 17.58 26.28 5.36
N ALA A 53 18.72 26.70 5.91
CA ALA A 53 18.77 27.40 7.18
C ALA A 53 18.13 28.80 7.03
N ILE A 54 17.13 29.09 7.84
CA ILE A 54 16.48 30.40 7.87
C ILE A 54 16.87 31.12 9.14
N ARG A 55 17.52 32.30 9.00
CA ARG A 55 17.84 33.15 10.13
C ARG A 55 16.74 34.18 10.35
N THR A 56 16.40 34.40 11.61
CA THR A 56 15.45 35.43 12.03
C THR A 56 16.13 36.39 12.98
N PHE A 57 15.93 37.71 12.74
CA PHE A 57 16.45 38.76 13.59
C PHE A 57 15.29 39.54 14.21
N SER A 58 15.41 39.89 15.49
CA SER A 58 14.35 40.60 16.24
C SER A 58 14.59 42.12 16.36
N ASP A 59 15.66 42.66 15.76
CA ASP A 59 16.05 44.06 15.84
C ASP A 59 15.47 44.92 14.71
N GLY A 60 14.69 44.31 13.80
CA GLY A 60 14.10 45.01 12.65
C GLY A 60 15.09 45.50 11.60
N LYS A 61 16.35 45.05 11.63
CA LYS A 61 17.42 45.46 10.69
C LYS A 61 17.78 44.31 9.74
N LEU A 62 18.19 44.67 8.55
CA LEU A 62 18.82 43.76 7.59
C LEU A 62 20.29 43.55 7.97
N HIS A 63 20.64 42.30 8.25
CA HIS A 63 22.02 41.88 8.51
C HIS A 63 22.69 41.38 7.21
N ALA A 64 24.02 41.41 7.17
CA ALA A 64 24.74 40.80 6.07
C ALA A 64 24.37 39.31 5.94
N LEU A 65 24.22 38.85 4.69
CA LEU A 65 24.00 37.44 4.40
C LEU A 65 25.28 36.66 4.69
N ASP A 66 25.15 35.47 5.21
CA ASP A 66 26.24 34.52 5.26
C ASP A 66 26.54 33.97 3.89
N ASP A 67 27.65 33.26 3.73
CA ASP A 67 27.95 32.57 2.49
C ASP A 67 26.80 31.63 2.11
N ALA A 68 26.55 31.53 0.79
CA ALA A 68 25.48 30.72 0.27
C ALA A 68 25.65 29.24 0.70
N GLU A 69 24.63 28.71 1.34
CA GLU A 69 24.58 27.31 1.76
C GLU A 69 24.54 26.40 0.51
N THR A 70 25.44 25.45 0.44
CA THR A 70 25.38 24.40 -0.58
C THR A 70 24.22 23.46 -0.23
N VAL A 71 23.24 23.38 -1.13
CA VAL A 71 22.12 22.45 -0.97
C VAL A 71 22.66 21.02 -1.09
N GLU A 72 22.62 20.27 0.01
CA GLU A 72 22.97 18.86 -0.02
C GLU A 72 21.83 18.06 -0.66
N ASP A 73 22.16 17.37 -1.75
CA ASP A 73 21.27 16.40 -2.37
C ASP A 73 21.15 15.16 -1.49
N ILE A 74 20.05 15.05 -0.76
CA ILE A 74 19.71 13.80 -0.05
C ILE A 74 19.12 12.86 -1.09
N SER A 75 19.95 12.02 -1.71
CA SER A 75 19.49 11.02 -2.65
C SER A 75 19.25 9.68 -1.97
N MET A 76 18.06 9.11 -2.16
CA MET A 76 17.73 7.77 -1.74
C MET A 76 17.55 6.89 -2.99
N THR A 77 18.23 5.76 -3.03
CA THR A 77 18.08 4.79 -4.12
C THR A 77 17.08 3.72 -3.72
N MET A 78 16.13 3.43 -4.58
CA MET A 78 15.17 2.34 -4.47
C MET A 78 15.45 1.34 -5.61
N PRO A 79 16.08 0.20 -5.34
CA PRO A 79 16.25 -0.86 -6.34
C PRO A 79 14.91 -1.57 -6.55
N ILE A 80 14.64 -2.06 -7.76
CA ILE A 80 13.41 -2.77 -8.09
C ILE A 80 13.74 -4.24 -8.26
N ASN A 81 13.55 -5.03 -7.19
CA ASN A 81 14.04 -6.40 -7.10
C ASN A 81 12.96 -7.44 -6.79
N GLN A 82 11.72 -7.01 -6.47
CA GLN A 82 10.66 -7.94 -6.13
C GLN A 82 9.96 -8.43 -7.40
N VAL A 83 9.78 -9.74 -7.50
CA VAL A 83 9.08 -10.38 -8.63
C VAL A 83 8.04 -11.33 -8.06
N ALA A 84 6.80 -11.17 -8.47
CA ALA A 84 5.75 -12.15 -8.27
C ALA A 84 5.42 -12.80 -9.62
N ASP A 85 5.58 -14.08 -9.74
CA ASP A 85 5.29 -14.85 -10.94
C ASP A 85 4.14 -15.83 -10.72
N PHE A 86 3.45 -16.14 -11.78
CA PHE A 86 2.42 -17.17 -11.82
C PHE A 86 2.49 -17.96 -13.12
N ASN A 87 2.13 -19.22 -13.04
CA ASN A 87 2.02 -20.11 -14.18
C ASN A 87 0.95 -21.15 -13.90
N PHE A 88 -0.08 -21.20 -14.73
CA PHE A 88 -1.13 -22.19 -14.62
C PHE A 88 -1.55 -22.71 -15.99
N MET A 89 -2.09 -23.92 -16.03
CA MET A 89 -2.57 -24.55 -17.25
C MET A 89 -3.98 -25.12 -17.06
N VAL A 90 -4.75 -25.10 -18.12
CA VAL A 90 -6.10 -25.68 -18.16
C VAL A 90 -6.16 -26.73 -19.26
N GLY A 91 -6.49 -27.97 -18.90
CA GLY A 91 -6.57 -29.10 -19.84
C GLY A 91 -7.67 -28.90 -20.90
N ASP A 92 -7.43 -29.39 -22.11
CA ASP A 92 -8.42 -29.32 -23.19
C ASP A 92 -9.70 -30.09 -22.85
N LEU A 93 -9.57 -31.18 -22.06
CA LEU A 93 -10.71 -31.97 -21.57
C LEU A 93 -11.54 -31.18 -20.55
N ASP A 94 -10.90 -30.48 -19.62
CA ASP A 94 -11.55 -29.67 -18.61
C ASP A 94 -12.31 -28.48 -19.24
N LYS A 95 -11.76 -27.90 -20.29
CA LYS A 95 -12.44 -26.87 -21.09
C LYS A 95 -13.67 -27.42 -21.81
N ALA A 96 -13.59 -28.62 -22.37
CA ALA A 96 -14.70 -29.24 -23.07
C ALA A 96 -15.84 -29.65 -22.12
N GLN A 97 -15.52 -29.99 -20.87
CA GLN A 97 -16.48 -30.39 -19.84
C GLN A 97 -17.06 -29.19 -19.07
N SER A 98 -16.38 -28.06 -19.08
CA SER A 98 -16.90 -26.84 -18.44
C SER A 98 -17.95 -26.17 -19.35
N ALA A 99 -19.08 -25.78 -18.77
CA ALA A 99 -20.22 -25.19 -19.49
C ALA A 99 -19.94 -23.74 -19.95
N GLY A 100 -18.86 -23.52 -20.69
CA GLY A 100 -18.52 -22.21 -21.26
C GLY A 100 -17.05 -22.11 -21.64
N GLU A 101 -16.76 -22.13 -22.93
CA GLU A 101 -15.42 -21.86 -23.45
C GLU A 101 -14.90 -20.51 -22.93
N GLY A 102 -13.88 -20.51 -22.11
CA GLY A 102 -13.20 -19.32 -21.60
C GLY A 102 -13.55 -18.91 -20.16
N SER A 103 -14.59 -19.49 -19.51
CA SER A 103 -14.96 -19.14 -18.14
C SER A 103 -13.91 -19.64 -17.11
N VAL A 104 -13.37 -20.86 -17.29
CA VAL A 104 -12.39 -21.46 -16.40
C VAL A 104 -11.08 -20.70 -16.44
N LEU A 105 -10.59 -20.38 -17.66
CA LEU A 105 -9.35 -19.62 -17.80
C LEU A 105 -9.46 -18.20 -17.20
N SER A 106 -10.63 -17.57 -17.36
CA SER A 106 -10.91 -16.26 -16.76
C SER A 106 -10.93 -16.33 -15.23
N ALA A 107 -11.53 -17.38 -14.65
CA ALA A 107 -11.56 -17.57 -13.19
C ALA A 107 -10.15 -17.75 -12.60
N TYR A 108 -9.30 -18.57 -13.25
CA TYR A 108 -7.89 -18.71 -12.83
C TYR A 108 -7.10 -17.41 -12.97
N MET A 109 -7.42 -16.57 -13.95
CA MET A 109 -6.82 -15.25 -14.10
C MET A 109 -7.22 -14.31 -12.97
N ASP A 110 -8.49 -14.33 -12.58
CA ASP A 110 -8.98 -13.51 -11.47
C ASP A 110 -8.34 -13.95 -10.15
N GLU A 111 -8.20 -15.26 -9.92
CA GLU A 111 -7.50 -15.80 -8.75
C GLU A 111 -6.00 -15.46 -8.73
N ALA A 112 -5.32 -15.54 -9.88
CA ALA A 112 -3.91 -15.16 -9.99
C ALA A 112 -3.70 -13.66 -9.69
N LYS A 113 -4.62 -12.82 -10.16
CA LYS A 113 -4.63 -11.38 -9.86
C LYS A 113 -4.74 -11.13 -8.36
N ASP A 114 -5.70 -11.78 -7.70
CA ASP A 114 -5.93 -11.59 -6.28
C ASP A 114 -4.74 -12.10 -5.45
N ALA A 115 -4.12 -13.21 -5.84
CA ALA A 115 -2.90 -13.72 -5.21
C ALA A 115 -1.70 -12.76 -5.37
N VAL A 116 -1.53 -12.14 -6.53
CA VAL A 116 -0.46 -11.13 -6.75
C VAL A 116 -0.75 -9.86 -5.93
N ALA A 117 -2.02 -9.41 -5.89
CA ALA A 117 -2.43 -8.28 -5.07
C ALA A 117 -2.14 -8.49 -3.58
N GLU A 118 -2.47 -9.68 -3.07
CA GLU A 118 -2.18 -10.07 -1.69
C GLU A 118 -0.68 -10.01 -1.38
N LYS A 119 0.17 -10.50 -2.29
CA LYS A 119 1.63 -10.43 -2.14
C LYS A 119 2.16 -9.00 -2.12
N MET A 120 1.66 -8.14 -3.01
CA MET A 120 2.03 -6.73 -3.04
C MET A 120 1.59 -6.00 -1.77
N ASP A 121 0.36 -6.22 -1.32
CA ASP A 121 -0.17 -5.61 -0.11
C ASP A 121 0.60 -6.08 1.14
N ALA A 122 0.89 -7.38 1.26
CA ALA A 122 1.70 -7.92 2.34
C ALA A 122 3.13 -7.34 2.36
N TYR A 123 3.71 -7.11 1.18
CA TYR A 123 5.02 -6.47 1.06
C TYR A 123 5.00 -5.02 1.57
N ILE A 124 4.00 -4.23 1.16
CA ILE A 124 3.84 -2.85 1.65
C ILE A 124 3.53 -2.84 3.15
N ALA A 125 2.70 -3.77 3.63
CA ALA A 125 2.40 -3.92 5.05
C ALA A 125 3.65 -4.22 5.89
N ALA A 126 4.56 -5.06 5.38
CA ALA A 126 5.81 -5.41 6.05
C ALA A 126 6.76 -4.20 6.23
N MET A 127 6.62 -3.14 5.44
CA MET A 127 7.38 -1.90 5.63
C MET A 127 7.05 -1.20 6.96
N ALA A 128 5.96 -1.57 7.64
CA ALA A 128 5.69 -1.13 9.01
C ALA A 128 6.78 -1.56 10.02
N ALA A 129 7.53 -2.59 9.71
CA ALA A 129 8.64 -3.07 10.53
C ALA A 129 9.99 -2.41 10.20
N ASP A 130 10.02 -1.42 9.29
CA ASP A 130 11.25 -0.67 8.98
C ASP A 130 11.74 0.05 10.23
N LYS A 131 13.06 -0.03 10.47
CA LYS A 131 13.73 0.56 11.64
C LYS A 131 13.65 2.08 11.68
N ASN A 132 13.44 2.73 10.54
CA ASN A 132 13.36 4.17 10.42
C ASN A 132 11.94 4.70 10.74
N VAL A 133 10.95 3.81 10.84
CA VAL A 133 9.57 4.18 11.17
C VAL A 133 9.37 4.21 12.67
N ALA A 134 8.83 5.31 13.18
CA ALA A 134 8.57 5.47 14.60
C ALA A 134 7.39 4.60 15.04
N VAL A 135 7.55 3.90 16.17
CA VAL A 135 6.45 3.23 16.86
C VAL A 135 5.83 4.25 17.82
N ALA A 136 4.59 4.66 17.57
CA ALA A 136 3.92 5.64 18.41
C ALA A 136 3.45 5.05 19.74
N GLU A 137 2.91 3.84 19.71
CA GLU A 137 2.46 3.14 20.92
C GLU A 137 2.52 1.62 20.71
N THR A 138 2.71 0.90 21.80
CA THR A 138 2.67 -0.57 21.84
C THR A 138 1.69 -1.01 22.91
N ALA A 139 0.63 -1.71 22.52
CA ALA A 139 -0.32 -2.25 23.49
C ALA A 139 0.35 -3.32 24.37
N SER A 140 0.42 -3.07 25.65
CA SER A 140 0.95 -4.04 26.64
C SER A 140 -0.05 -5.16 26.95
N THR A 141 -1.35 -4.84 26.84
CA THR A 141 -2.49 -5.74 27.07
C THR A 141 -3.41 -5.71 25.86
N ALA A 142 -4.32 -6.68 25.77
CA ALA A 142 -5.34 -6.69 24.75
C ALA A 142 -6.15 -5.39 24.81
N LEU A 143 -6.37 -4.77 23.64
CA LEU A 143 -7.16 -3.55 23.53
C LEU A 143 -8.62 -3.84 23.84
N THR A 144 -9.28 -2.84 24.43
CA THR A 144 -10.70 -2.89 24.73
C THR A 144 -11.42 -1.73 24.04
N LYS A 145 -12.75 -1.77 23.99
CA LYS A 145 -13.56 -0.69 23.42
C LYS A 145 -13.28 0.68 24.06
N ASP A 146 -12.94 0.70 25.35
CA ASP A 146 -12.71 1.94 26.10
C ASP A 146 -11.33 2.54 25.87
N THR A 147 -10.35 1.71 25.46
CA THR A 147 -8.96 2.13 25.29
C THR A 147 -8.54 2.31 23.82
N ILE A 148 -9.34 1.79 22.88
CA ILE A 148 -8.96 1.77 21.46
C ILE A 148 -8.89 3.17 20.85
N LEU A 149 -9.78 4.08 21.23
CA LEU A 149 -9.80 5.45 20.70
C LEU A 149 -8.57 6.22 21.18
N ASP A 150 -8.25 6.13 22.49
CA ASP A 150 -7.05 6.74 23.05
C ASP A 150 -5.76 6.20 22.38
N PHE A 151 -5.78 4.92 22.02
CA PHE A 151 -4.66 4.29 21.32
C PHE A 151 -4.46 4.86 19.90
N VAL A 152 -5.56 5.08 19.17
CA VAL A 152 -5.52 5.73 17.85
C VAL A 152 -5.10 7.19 17.96
N ASP A 153 -5.62 7.91 18.97
CA ASP A 153 -5.30 9.32 19.21
C ASP A 153 -3.80 9.52 19.50
N LYS A 154 -3.16 8.59 20.22
CA LYS A 154 -1.70 8.60 20.42
C LYS A 154 -0.95 8.47 19.09
N GLY A 155 -1.41 7.63 18.18
CA GLY A 155 -0.84 7.51 16.83
C GLY A 155 -0.97 8.80 16.04
N LEU A 156 -2.15 9.40 16.05
CA LEU A 156 -2.39 10.69 15.39
C LEU A 156 -1.52 11.80 15.99
N LEU A 157 -1.46 11.87 17.33
CA LEU A 157 -0.64 12.86 18.04
C LEU A 157 0.84 12.72 17.68
N ALA A 158 1.36 11.50 17.63
CA ALA A 158 2.74 11.24 17.24
C ALA A 158 3.03 11.73 15.82
N LEU A 159 2.10 11.54 14.89
CA LEU A 159 2.23 12.00 13.51
C LEU A 159 2.19 13.53 13.40
N LEU A 160 1.30 14.18 14.15
CA LEU A 160 1.20 15.64 14.20
C LEU A 160 2.42 16.28 14.86
N ASN A 161 3.02 15.63 15.86
CA ASN A 161 4.26 16.07 16.49
C ASN A 161 5.47 15.96 15.53
N ASN A 162 5.37 15.21 14.46
CA ASN A 162 6.36 15.16 13.37
C ASN A 162 6.14 16.25 12.31
N ASP A 163 5.38 17.30 12.63
CA ASP A 163 5.05 18.43 11.72
C ASP A 163 4.23 18.03 10.49
N VAL A 164 3.50 16.94 10.53
CA VAL A 164 2.57 16.57 9.45
C VAL A 164 1.31 17.43 9.54
N SER A 165 1.01 18.13 8.44
CA SER A 165 -0.16 19.01 8.38
C SER A 165 -1.47 18.22 8.44
N ARG A 166 -2.44 18.71 9.20
CA ARG A 166 -3.81 18.16 9.24
C ARG A 166 -4.55 18.26 7.89
N ASN A 167 -4.09 19.13 7.00
CA ASN A 167 -4.64 19.24 5.64
C ASN A 167 -4.18 18.11 4.72
N THR A 168 -3.18 17.32 5.13
CA THR A 168 -2.74 16.14 4.39
C THR A 168 -3.65 14.97 4.73
N GLU A 169 -4.01 14.20 3.73
CA GLU A 169 -4.80 12.99 3.92
C GLU A 169 -4.00 11.96 4.72
N ILE A 170 -4.52 11.61 5.90
CA ILE A 170 -3.94 10.60 6.78
C ILE A 170 -4.82 9.36 6.72
N THR A 171 -4.20 8.20 6.51
CA THR A 171 -4.89 6.91 6.45
C THR A 171 -4.37 6.00 7.57
N LEU A 172 -5.30 5.34 8.24
CA LEU A 172 -5.03 4.26 9.18
C LEU A 172 -5.48 2.95 8.52
N THR A 173 -4.54 2.01 8.34
CA THR A 173 -4.85 0.68 7.83
C THR A 173 -4.69 -0.33 8.95
N ALA A 174 -5.77 -1.05 9.26
CA ALA A 174 -5.84 -1.96 10.40
C ALA A 174 -6.56 -3.26 10.07
N PRO A 175 -6.35 -4.33 10.87
CA PRO A 175 -7.04 -5.59 10.70
C PRO A 175 -8.54 -5.48 11.03
N PRO A 176 -9.39 -6.40 10.52
CA PRO A 176 -10.83 -6.36 10.70
C PRO A 176 -11.27 -6.29 12.17
N TRP A 177 -10.62 -7.05 13.06
CA TRP A 177 -10.96 -7.07 14.48
C TRP A 177 -10.80 -5.68 15.14
N PHE A 178 -9.74 -4.95 14.76
CA PHE A 178 -9.47 -3.61 15.27
C PHE A 178 -10.56 -2.62 14.82
N ILE A 179 -10.89 -2.65 13.53
CA ILE A 179 -11.93 -1.81 12.95
C ILE A 179 -13.30 -2.10 13.58
N MET A 180 -13.63 -3.39 13.80
CA MET A 180 -14.89 -3.76 14.48
C MET A 180 -14.93 -3.24 15.92
N MET A 181 -13.79 -3.27 16.62
CA MET A 181 -13.70 -2.73 17.98
C MET A 181 -13.85 -1.21 17.99
N MET A 182 -13.24 -0.50 17.04
CA MET A 182 -13.45 0.94 16.86
C MET A 182 -14.92 1.26 16.60
N LYS A 183 -15.59 0.53 15.72
CA LYS A 183 -17.03 0.71 15.46
C LYS A 183 -17.86 0.57 16.75
N ARG A 184 -17.56 -0.40 17.59
CA ARG A 184 -18.25 -0.58 18.88
C ARG A 184 -18.00 0.60 19.84
N ALA A 185 -16.74 1.07 19.93
CA ALA A 185 -16.41 2.24 20.76
C ALA A 185 -17.14 3.50 20.29
N TYR A 186 -17.33 3.66 18.98
CA TYR A 186 -18.07 4.78 18.39
C TYR A 186 -19.57 4.75 18.67
N VAL A 187 -20.17 3.56 18.75
CA VAL A 187 -21.61 3.39 19.03
C VAL A 187 -21.91 3.74 20.49
N ASP A 188 -20.99 3.47 21.39
CA ASP A 188 -21.14 3.81 22.81
C ASP A 188 -20.96 5.33 23.09
N LEU A 189 -20.35 6.07 22.17
CA LEU A 189 -20.37 7.53 22.22
C LEU A 189 -21.73 8.01 21.70
N ASP A 190 -22.46 8.73 22.51
CA ASP A 190 -23.82 9.25 22.28
C ASP A 190 -23.90 10.30 21.14
N THR A 191 -23.30 9.94 20.00
CA THR A 191 -23.17 10.76 18.80
C THR A 191 -23.91 10.14 17.63
N ASN A 192 -24.54 10.98 16.82
CA ASN A 192 -25.37 10.67 15.65
C ASN A 192 -24.57 10.01 14.49
N ASN A 193 -23.80 8.95 14.79
CA ASN A 193 -22.91 8.24 13.86
C ASN A 193 -23.61 7.11 13.10
N SER A 194 -24.93 7.18 12.94
CA SER A 194 -25.73 6.15 12.26
C SER A 194 -25.37 5.95 10.76
N GLU A 195 -24.71 6.92 10.12
CA GLU A 195 -24.28 6.78 8.73
C GLU A 195 -23.08 5.84 8.56
N MET A 196 -22.17 5.81 9.53
CA MET A 196 -21.03 4.87 9.53
C MET A 196 -21.46 3.40 9.63
N MET A 197 -22.59 3.14 10.28
CA MET A 197 -23.11 1.77 10.44
C MET A 197 -23.87 1.26 9.22
N LYS A 198 -24.45 2.15 8.40
CA LYS A 198 -25.35 1.77 7.29
C LYS A 198 -24.65 1.21 6.07
N ASN A 199 -23.40 1.59 5.80
CA ASN A 199 -22.76 1.31 4.50
C ASN A 199 -21.58 0.30 4.56
N GLY A 200 -21.26 -0.28 5.71
CA GLY A 200 -20.04 -1.11 5.83
C GLY A 200 -18.74 -0.35 5.51
N TYR A 201 -18.86 0.92 5.13
CA TYR A 201 -17.76 1.81 4.86
C TYR A 201 -17.08 2.15 6.18
N VAL A 202 -15.77 1.90 6.22
CA VAL A 202 -14.96 2.32 7.35
C VAL A 202 -14.74 3.82 7.19
N GLY A 203 -15.51 4.61 7.93
CA GLY A 203 -15.56 6.05 7.77
C GLY A 203 -14.29 6.80 8.17
N ARG A 204 -14.43 8.05 8.59
CA ARG A 204 -13.34 8.89 9.10
C ARG A 204 -13.42 9.03 10.61
N TYR A 205 -12.27 8.96 11.29
CA TYR A 205 -12.13 9.26 12.71
C TYR A 205 -11.11 10.37 12.92
N GLY A 206 -11.48 11.45 13.59
CA GLY A 206 -10.54 12.55 13.88
C GLY A 206 -9.85 13.17 12.66
N GLY A 207 -10.43 13.02 11.46
CA GLY A 207 -9.83 13.44 10.19
C GLY A 207 -9.01 12.34 9.49
N ILE A 208 -8.83 11.17 10.10
CA ILE A 208 -8.13 10.01 9.55
C ILE A 208 -9.11 9.17 8.72
N ILE A 209 -8.67 8.68 7.56
CA ILE A 209 -9.39 7.68 6.77
C ILE A 209 -9.06 6.30 7.33
N LEU A 210 -10.08 5.54 7.68
CA LEU A 210 -9.93 4.18 8.18
C LEU A 210 -10.06 3.19 7.01
N LYS A 211 -9.07 2.33 6.83
CA LYS A 211 -9.07 1.23 5.86
C LYS A 211 -8.91 -0.10 6.57
N GLU A 212 -9.64 -1.09 6.09
CA GLU A 212 -9.60 -2.45 6.59
C GLU A 212 -8.81 -3.34 5.64
N SER A 213 -7.86 -4.10 6.16
CA SER A 213 -7.14 -5.10 5.38
C SER A 213 -6.78 -6.29 6.24
N THR A 214 -6.89 -7.48 5.67
CA THR A 214 -6.44 -8.74 6.28
C THR A 214 -4.93 -8.93 6.19
N ASN A 215 -4.26 -8.19 5.28
CA ASN A 215 -2.83 -8.33 4.98
C ASN A 215 -1.93 -7.45 5.87
N VAL A 216 -2.43 -7.05 7.04
CA VAL A 216 -1.63 -6.29 8.01
C VAL A 216 -0.47 -7.13 8.50
N TYR A 217 0.73 -6.52 8.58
CA TYR A 217 1.90 -7.23 9.07
C TYR A 217 1.76 -7.61 10.55
N ASN A 218 2.03 -8.88 10.86
CA ASN A 218 2.02 -9.42 12.21
C ASN A 218 3.35 -10.16 12.46
N ASP A 219 3.99 -9.89 13.60
CA ASP A 219 5.23 -10.56 14.01
C ASP A 219 4.99 -11.86 14.81
N GLY A 220 3.76 -12.36 14.82
CA GLY A 220 3.32 -13.52 15.62
C GLY A 220 2.85 -13.18 17.04
N LYS A 221 2.93 -11.89 17.43
CA LYS A 221 2.51 -11.41 18.77
C LYS A 221 1.61 -10.18 18.69
N VAL A 222 1.89 -9.27 17.80
CA VAL A 222 1.18 -8.00 17.65
C VAL A 222 0.99 -7.66 16.18
N ASP A 223 -0.11 -6.99 15.89
CA ASP A 223 -0.40 -6.43 14.58
C ASP A 223 0.21 -5.02 14.46
N TYR A 224 0.83 -4.74 13.32
CA TYR A 224 1.48 -3.47 13.02
C TYR A 224 0.52 -2.58 12.22
N ILE A 225 -0.26 -1.77 12.90
CA ILE A 225 -1.22 -0.85 12.31
C ILE A 225 -0.47 0.37 11.79
N GLN A 226 -0.62 0.67 10.51
CA GLN A 226 0.03 1.81 9.86
C GLN A 226 -0.87 3.03 9.93
N VAL A 227 -0.33 4.14 10.46
CA VAL A 227 -0.92 5.48 10.36
C VAL A 227 0.03 6.32 9.54
N LYS A 228 -0.36 6.69 8.33
CA LYS A 228 0.55 7.34 7.38
C LYS A 228 -0.15 8.29 6.43
N THR A 229 0.65 9.18 5.81
CA THR A 229 0.23 9.93 4.64
C THR A 229 0.47 9.12 3.36
N ASN A 230 -0.13 9.53 2.26
CA ASN A 230 0.11 8.92 0.94
C ASN A 230 1.55 9.10 0.44
N LYS A 231 2.31 10.06 0.99
CA LYS A 231 3.70 10.35 0.62
C LYS A 231 4.74 9.57 1.41
N ALA A 232 4.33 8.87 2.46
CA ALA A 232 5.25 8.19 3.38
C ALA A 232 5.99 7.02 2.73
N ILE A 233 5.29 6.24 1.92
CA ILE A 233 5.82 5.09 1.19
C ILE A 233 5.72 5.38 -0.30
N SER A 234 6.83 5.25 -1.02
CA SER A 234 6.83 5.21 -2.47
C SER A 234 6.83 3.76 -2.92
N PHE A 235 5.89 3.44 -3.80
CA PHE A 235 5.73 2.10 -4.37
C PHE A 235 5.68 2.21 -5.88
N VAL A 236 6.37 1.31 -6.58
CA VAL A 236 6.40 1.24 -8.03
C VAL A 236 6.11 -0.18 -8.49
N ASN A 237 5.31 -0.28 -9.54
CA ASN A 237 4.99 -1.52 -10.24
C ASN A 237 5.13 -1.28 -11.74
N PRO A 238 6.38 -1.19 -12.25
CA PRO A 238 6.65 -0.69 -13.59
C PRO A 238 6.29 -1.66 -14.70
N TYR A 239 6.16 -2.95 -14.40
CA TYR A 239 6.06 -3.93 -15.46
C TYR A 239 5.25 -5.17 -15.05
N ILE A 240 4.24 -5.45 -15.86
CA ILE A 240 3.46 -6.69 -15.80
C ILE A 240 3.55 -7.35 -17.18
N HIS A 241 4.01 -8.58 -17.22
CA HIS A 241 4.09 -9.37 -18.45
C HIS A 241 3.25 -10.63 -18.35
N MET A 242 2.51 -10.92 -19.41
CA MET A 242 1.70 -12.12 -19.51
C MET A 242 1.82 -12.72 -20.90
N GLU A 243 2.00 -14.02 -20.96
CA GLU A 243 2.15 -14.77 -22.20
C GLU A 243 1.33 -16.05 -22.17
N PRO A 244 0.38 -16.24 -23.07
CA PRO A 244 -0.25 -17.53 -23.29
C PRO A 244 0.69 -18.44 -24.05
N TYR A 245 0.78 -19.70 -23.65
CA TYR A 245 1.57 -20.71 -24.33
C TYR A 245 0.93 -22.09 -24.24
N ARG A 246 1.36 -23.00 -25.09
CA ARG A 246 0.94 -24.40 -25.06
C ARG A 246 2.13 -25.26 -24.63
N PRO A 247 2.07 -25.90 -23.45
CA PRO A 247 3.18 -26.70 -22.95
C PRO A 247 3.45 -27.91 -23.84
N GLU A 248 4.71 -28.19 -24.09
CA GLU A 248 5.11 -29.43 -24.76
C GLU A 248 4.77 -30.64 -23.87
N GLY A 249 4.16 -31.67 -24.46
CA GLY A 249 3.78 -32.89 -23.74
C GLY A 249 2.46 -32.84 -22.98
N HIS A 250 1.71 -31.72 -22.99
CA HIS A 250 0.39 -31.61 -22.40
C HIS A 250 -0.64 -31.09 -23.42
N PHE A 251 -1.82 -31.69 -23.41
CA PHE A 251 -2.98 -31.16 -24.15
C PHE A 251 -3.70 -30.13 -23.28
N ALA A 252 -3.11 -28.94 -23.19
CA ALA A 252 -3.59 -27.87 -22.33
C ALA A 252 -3.17 -26.51 -22.87
N ASP A 253 -3.93 -25.48 -22.57
CA ASP A 253 -3.50 -24.09 -22.75
C ASP A 253 -3.01 -23.56 -21.40
N ALA A 254 -1.87 -22.90 -21.41
CA ALA A 254 -1.26 -22.33 -20.21
C ALA A 254 -1.05 -20.82 -20.35
N ILE A 255 -1.08 -20.13 -19.22
CA ILE A 255 -0.72 -18.72 -19.12
C ILE A 255 0.35 -18.59 -18.05
N LYS A 256 1.45 -17.95 -18.41
CA LYS A 256 2.49 -17.53 -17.49
C LYS A 256 2.57 -16.02 -17.46
N GLY A 257 2.89 -15.48 -16.30
CA GLY A 257 3.07 -14.05 -16.15
C GLY A 257 3.90 -13.73 -14.93
N TYR A 258 4.37 -12.50 -14.89
CA TYR A 258 5.06 -11.95 -13.73
C TYR A 258 4.80 -10.46 -13.62
N ALA A 259 4.79 -9.99 -12.37
CA ALA A 259 4.74 -8.60 -12.01
C ALA A 259 6.02 -8.23 -11.26
N ILE A 260 6.63 -7.11 -11.62
CA ILE A 260 7.80 -6.58 -10.95
C ILE A 260 7.37 -5.37 -10.15
N TYR A 261 7.73 -5.35 -8.89
CA TYR A 261 7.39 -4.26 -7.99
C TYR A 261 8.48 -4.04 -6.95
N ASP A 262 8.49 -2.88 -6.38
CA ASP A 262 9.25 -2.59 -5.17
C ASP A 262 8.70 -1.35 -4.49
N GLY A 263 9.10 -1.13 -3.25
CA GLY A 263 8.71 0.02 -2.48
C GLY A 263 9.72 0.35 -1.40
N LYS A 264 9.66 1.60 -0.95
CA LYS A 264 10.52 2.08 0.13
C LYS A 264 9.83 3.15 0.95
N VAL A 265 10.09 3.15 2.25
CA VAL A 265 9.69 4.27 3.11
C VAL A 265 10.58 5.48 2.76
N THR A 266 9.98 6.45 2.07
CA THR A 266 10.68 7.65 1.60
C THR A 266 10.65 8.78 2.61
N ARG A 267 9.55 8.86 3.38
CA ARG A 267 9.35 9.87 4.40
C ARG A 267 8.98 9.23 5.73
N PRO A 268 9.94 8.71 6.49
CA PRO A 268 9.64 7.99 7.74
C PRO A 268 8.95 8.86 8.80
N LYS A 269 9.11 10.18 8.77
CA LYS A 269 8.39 11.12 9.67
C LYS A 269 6.90 11.22 9.38
N GLU A 270 6.47 10.89 8.16
CA GLU A 270 5.07 10.92 7.74
C GLU A 270 4.35 9.57 7.95
N MET A 271 4.99 8.66 8.65
CA MET A 271 4.44 7.35 9.00
C MET A 271 4.75 7.01 10.46
N VAL A 272 3.76 6.51 11.16
CA VAL A 272 3.91 5.93 12.50
C VAL A 272 3.21 4.59 12.57
N VAL A 273 3.67 3.73 13.45
CA VAL A 273 3.13 2.41 13.66
C VAL A 273 2.56 2.28 15.06
N LEU A 274 1.37 1.70 15.13
CA LEU A 274 0.73 1.29 16.36
C LEU A 274 0.79 -0.24 16.45
N LYS A 275 1.39 -0.76 17.51
CA LYS A 275 1.50 -2.21 17.73
C LYS A 275 0.33 -2.66 18.62
N ALA A 276 -0.65 -3.30 18.01
CA ALA A 276 -1.89 -3.74 18.66
C ALA A 276 -1.88 -5.24 18.99
N LYS A 277 -2.60 -5.60 20.06
CA LYS A 277 -2.71 -7.00 20.52
C LYS A 277 -4.14 -7.30 20.94
#